data_90aec12d3bee636c90c18cff675e8027
#
_entry.id   90aec12d3bee636c90c18cff675e8027
#
_cell.length_a   1.000
_cell.length_b   1.000
_cell.length_c   1.000
_cell.angle_alpha   90.00
_cell.angle_beta   90.00
_cell.angle_gamma   90.00
#
_symmetry.space_group_name_H-M   'P 1'
#
loop_
_entity.id
_entity.type
_entity.pdbx_description
1 polymer ?
#
loop_
_entity_poly.entity_id
_entity_poly.type
_entity_poly.pdbx_seq_one_letter_code
_entity_poly.pdbx_strand_id
1 'polypeptide(L)'
;MAETRQGYYHHPTVQGDHVVFICEDDLWSVPLAGGIARRLTSNLGIVSFPRLSPDGRWLAFCGREEGQPDVYVMPAEGGEMRRLTFLGDVKKIVAWTADSQAVLFLSRHQCRVVLDDPIVYRVSLAGEYPRCFLPCPTLNLALEPGGPGVVLGRNNEDNARWKRYRGGTTGEIWIDREGRGHFEKLPLPAGNPNAPMWIGGRIYFTSDHDGIGNLYSCRLNGTDMRRETEHREFFVRHPASDGRTIVYQCGADLYAFDVASRQSRRIAIAWHSPMVQTQRKFVTAARYLEHYHLHPRGHSVALTARGKLFSMPNWEGAPLQYGRHDGARHRLARWLHDGQRLAAITDQEEGEEKIVVFAGEPLQEPERLFPAPPGRVQSLQTSPTAAQAALTTSRLDLWLVDLESGDSRRLDDNPFGEIQEPTFSPDGQWLAYSKQLNENQRAIFLCELRSGTVHQATAPILFDFAPSFDPDGRYLYFLSMRVLNPVDDAVQLAGGVPA
;
A
#
# COMPACT_ATOMS: atom_id res chain seq x y z
N MET A 1 5.25 9.45 -32.91
CA MET A 1 6.30 8.90 -32.04
C MET A 1 5.55 8.14 -30.96
N ALA A 2 5.82 6.85 -30.75
CA ALA A 2 5.19 6.11 -29.66
C ALA A 2 5.57 6.80 -28.34
N GLU A 3 4.60 7.15 -27.52
CA GLU A 3 4.83 7.64 -26.17
C GLU A 3 5.74 6.63 -25.45
N THR A 4 6.89 7.09 -24.97
CA THR A 4 7.78 6.26 -24.18
C THR A 4 7.04 5.98 -22.87
N ARG A 5 6.44 4.78 -22.76
CA ARG A 5 5.76 4.38 -21.53
C ARG A 5 6.80 4.35 -20.41
N GLN A 6 6.47 4.99 -19.29
CA GLN A 6 7.32 5.05 -18.11
C GLN A 6 7.04 3.86 -17.20
N GLY A 7 8.10 3.24 -16.66
CA GLY A 7 7.99 2.20 -15.64
C GLY A 7 7.78 2.82 -14.26
N TYR A 8 7.37 2.00 -13.30
CA TYR A 8 7.41 2.34 -11.87
C TYR A 8 8.71 1.75 -11.29
N TYR A 9 9.70 2.64 -11.10
CA TYR A 9 11.03 2.23 -10.64
C TYR A 9 11.15 2.36 -9.13
N HIS A 10 11.63 1.32 -8.47
CA HIS A 10 11.75 1.32 -7.00
C HIS A 10 12.93 0.49 -6.49
N HIS A 11 13.28 0.66 -5.20
CA HIS A 11 14.37 -0.03 -4.51
C HIS A 11 15.71 0.02 -5.26
N PRO A 12 16.23 1.21 -5.59
CA PRO A 12 17.51 1.30 -6.28
C PRO A 12 18.68 0.92 -5.36
N THR A 13 19.76 0.45 -5.97
CA THR A 13 21.09 0.29 -5.36
C THR A 13 22.16 0.74 -6.35
N VAL A 14 23.31 1.19 -5.87
CA VAL A 14 24.39 1.74 -6.69
C VAL A 14 25.75 1.21 -6.24
N GLN A 15 26.64 0.99 -7.21
CA GLN A 15 28.05 0.79 -7.00
C GLN A 15 28.80 1.36 -8.22
N GLY A 16 29.58 2.42 -8.02
CA GLY A 16 30.25 3.14 -9.09
C GLY A 16 29.29 3.70 -10.13
N ASP A 17 29.41 3.29 -11.38
CA ASP A 17 28.50 3.69 -12.46
C ASP A 17 27.30 2.73 -12.66
N HIS A 18 27.20 1.70 -11.85
CA HIS A 18 26.18 0.67 -11.99
C HIS A 18 25.03 0.90 -11.02
N VAL A 19 23.81 1.11 -11.54
CA VAL A 19 22.57 1.24 -10.77
C VAL A 19 21.69 0.04 -11.09
N VAL A 20 21.23 -0.67 -10.04
CA VAL A 20 20.22 -1.74 -10.16
C VAL A 20 18.96 -1.32 -9.43
N PHE A 21 17.81 -1.64 -10.00
CA PHE A 21 16.50 -1.28 -9.47
C PHE A 21 15.47 -2.35 -9.81
N ILE A 22 14.26 -2.22 -9.24
CA ILE A 22 13.15 -3.11 -9.50
C ILE A 22 12.11 -2.41 -10.39
N CYS A 23 11.63 -3.12 -11.39
CA CYS A 23 10.46 -2.76 -12.19
C CYS A 23 9.78 -4.05 -12.68
N GLU A 24 8.44 -4.11 -12.63
CA GLU A 24 7.65 -5.30 -13.02
C GLU A 24 8.09 -6.60 -12.33
N ASP A 25 8.36 -6.53 -11.02
CA ASP A 25 8.80 -7.66 -10.17
C ASP A 25 10.17 -8.24 -10.55
N ASP A 26 10.91 -7.61 -11.46
CA ASP A 26 12.25 -8.01 -11.91
C ASP A 26 13.32 -6.97 -11.59
N LEU A 27 14.58 -7.45 -11.58
CA LEU A 27 15.76 -6.62 -11.46
C LEU A 27 16.17 -6.08 -12.83
N TRP A 28 16.45 -4.79 -12.86
CA TRP A 28 16.91 -4.05 -14.03
C TRP A 28 18.17 -3.28 -13.70
N SER A 29 19.04 -3.08 -14.65
CA SER A 29 20.24 -2.24 -14.50
C SER A 29 20.26 -1.11 -15.50
N VAL A 30 20.88 0.00 -15.10
CA VAL A 30 21.14 1.17 -15.95
C VAL A 30 22.43 1.85 -15.49
N PRO A 31 23.22 2.47 -16.38
CA PRO A 31 24.33 3.32 -15.97
C PRO A 31 23.85 4.49 -15.07
N LEU A 32 24.66 4.92 -14.12
CA LEU A 32 24.35 6.06 -13.25
C LEU A 32 24.06 7.33 -14.08
N ALA A 33 24.71 7.51 -15.21
CA ALA A 33 24.45 8.61 -16.15
C ALA A 33 23.06 8.56 -16.79
N GLY A 34 22.38 7.43 -16.71
CA GLY A 34 21.13 7.13 -17.41
C GLY A 34 21.39 6.37 -18.72
N GLY A 35 20.33 6.05 -19.45
CA GLY A 35 20.38 5.33 -20.71
C GLY A 35 19.40 4.18 -20.81
N ILE A 36 19.69 3.19 -21.65
CA ILE A 36 18.82 2.03 -21.85
C ILE A 36 18.94 1.09 -20.65
N ALA A 37 17.81 0.79 -20.02
CA ALA A 37 17.75 -0.21 -18.96
C ALA A 37 17.81 -1.63 -19.52
N ARG A 38 18.61 -2.47 -18.88
CA ARG A 38 18.75 -3.90 -19.19
C ARG A 38 18.11 -4.74 -18.11
N ARG A 39 17.25 -5.66 -18.48
CA ARG A 39 16.63 -6.62 -17.55
C ARG A 39 17.66 -7.66 -17.12
N LEU A 40 17.83 -7.88 -15.83
CA LEU A 40 18.77 -8.84 -15.25
C LEU A 40 18.11 -10.17 -14.90
N THR A 41 16.81 -10.16 -14.54
CA THR A 41 16.07 -11.35 -14.15
C THR A 41 14.82 -11.53 -14.98
N SER A 42 14.30 -12.75 -14.99
CA SER A 42 13.02 -13.11 -15.57
C SER A 42 12.36 -14.13 -14.63
N ASN A 43 12.11 -13.67 -13.40
CA ASN A 43 11.71 -14.52 -12.31
C ASN A 43 10.22 -14.85 -12.36
N LEU A 44 9.85 -16.03 -11.85
CA LEU A 44 8.48 -16.42 -11.61
C LEU A 44 7.95 -15.81 -10.30
N GLY A 45 8.86 -15.46 -9.38
CA GLY A 45 8.58 -14.85 -8.09
C GLY A 45 8.86 -13.34 -8.07
N ILE A 46 8.51 -12.71 -6.95
CA ILE A 46 8.76 -11.29 -6.70
C ILE A 46 10.16 -11.12 -6.11
N VAL A 47 10.93 -10.18 -6.64
CA VAL A 47 12.22 -9.76 -6.08
C VAL A 47 12.07 -8.49 -5.24
N SER A 48 12.91 -8.31 -4.22
CA SER A 48 12.90 -7.13 -3.37
C SER A 48 14.26 -6.84 -2.75
N PHE A 49 14.45 -5.59 -2.34
CA PHE A 49 15.62 -5.11 -1.59
C PHE A 49 16.98 -5.49 -2.19
N PRO A 50 17.24 -5.20 -3.48
CA PRO A 50 18.55 -5.46 -4.08
C PRO A 50 19.64 -4.64 -3.40
N ARG A 51 20.85 -5.21 -3.29
CA ARG A 51 22.06 -4.55 -2.81
C ARG A 51 23.27 -5.04 -3.59
N LEU A 52 23.96 -4.14 -4.26
CA LEU A 52 25.26 -4.40 -4.87
C LEU A 52 26.32 -4.56 -3.79
N SER A 53 27.25 -5.49 -4.00
CA SER A 53 28.39 -5.66 -3.09
C SER A 53 29.39 -4.50 -3.21
N PRO A 54 30.17 -4.18 -2.15
CA PRO A 54 31.19 -3.12 -2.19
C PRO A 54 32.23 -3.26 -3.31
N ASP A 55 32.57 -4.49 -3.70
CA ASP A 55 33.50 -4.76 -4.80
C ASP A 55 32.83 -4.71 -6.19
N GLY A 56 31.50 -4.49 -6.25
CA GLY A 56 30.72 -4.39 -7.48
C GLY A 56 30.52 -5.71 -8.23
N ARG A 57 30.96 -6.86 -7.70
CA ARG A 57 30.86 -8.15 -8.41
C ARG A 57 29.55 -8.88 -8.20
N TRP A 58 28.88 -8.64 -7.07
CA TRP A 58 27.70 -9.40 -6.65
C TRP A 58 26.49 -8.51 -6.44
N LEU A 59 25.32 -9.07 -6.69
CA LEU A 59 24.02 -8.50 -6.37
C LEU A 59 23.28 -9.47 -5.46
N ALA A 60 22.98 -9.04 -4.22
CA ALA A 60 22.10 -9.77 -3.30
C ALA A 60 20.70 -9.19 -3.36
N PHE A 61 19.67 -10.03 -3.23
CA PHE A 61 18.27 -9.62 -3.18
C PHE A 61 17.42 -10.65 -2.44
N CYS A 62 16.25 -10.23 -1.97
CA CYS A 62 15.24 -11.16 -1.48
C CYS A 62 14.44 -11.67 -2.68
N GLY A 63 14.37 -12.99 -2.87
CA GLY A 63 13.62 -13.65 -3.92
C GLY A 63 12.57 -14.60 -3.34
N ARG A 64 11.52 -14.88 -4.12
CA ARG A 64 10.43 -15.80 -3.78
C ARG A 64 10.24 -16.90 -4.83
N GLU A 65 11.29 -17.27 -5.53
CA GLU A 65 11.24 -18.29 -6.58
C GLU A 65 10.65 -19.62 -6.11
N GLU A 66 10.98 -20.00 -4.88
CA GLU A 66 10.53 -21.24 -4.27
C GLU A 66 9.45 -21.02 -3.19
N GLY A 67 8.74 -19.90 -3.25
CA GLY A 67 7.57 -19.59 -2.42
C GLY A 67 7.81 -18.52 -1.36
N GLN A 68 8.51 -18.85 -0.28
CA GLN A 68 8.79 -17.89 0.80
C GLN A 68 10.07 -17.08 0.53
N PRO A 69 10.18 -15.85 1.11
CA PRO A 69 11.33 -14.99 0.83
C PRO A 69 12.61 -15.51 1.49
N ASP A 70 13.67 -15.58 0.68
CA ASP A 70 15.03 -15.94 1.10
C ASP A 70 16.07 -15.03 0.44
N VAL A 71 17.33 -15.14 0.89
CA VAL A 71 18.47 -14.41 0.31
C VAL A 71 18.94 -15.14 -0.93
N TYR A 72 18.96 -14.42 -2.05
CA TYR A 72 19.57 -14.84 -3.31
C TYR A 72 20.74 -13.94 -3.66
N VAL A 73 21.68 -14.49 -4.39
CA VAL A 73 22.84 -13.77 -4.93
C VAL A 73 23.08 -14.17 -6.38
N MET A 74 23.51 -13.21 -7.18
CA MET A 74 23.96 -13.44 -8.56
C MET A 74 25.09 -12.47 -8.93
N PRO A 75 25.83 -12.69 -10.04
CA PRO A 75 26.74 -11.68 -10.56
C PRO A 75 26.02 -10.34 -10.80
N ALA A 76 26.69 -9.22 -10.52
CA ALA A 76 26.07 -7.88 -10.65
C ALA A 76 25.58 -7.58 -12.07
N GLU A 77 26.26 -8.11 -13.08
CA GLU A 77 25.93 -7.96 -14.50
C GLU A 77 24.83 -8.92 -15.00
N GLY A 78 24.26 -9.73 -14.10
CA GLY A 78 23.30 -10.79 -14.44
C GLY A 78 23.97 -12.15 -14.58
N GLY A 79 23.19 -13.21 -14.59
CA GLY A 79 23.66 -14.58 -14.70
C GLY A 79 22.93 -15.52 -13.75
N GLU A 80 23.56 -16.63 -13.42
CA GLU A 80 22.98 -17.66 -12.57
C GLU A 80 22.72 -17.15 -11.16
N MET A 81 21.49 -17.33 -10.67
CA MET A 81 21.08 -17.02 -9.31
C MET A 81 21.37 -18.19 -8.38
N ARG A 82 21.83 -17.90 -7.18
CA ARG A 82 22.03 -18.88 -6.12
C ARG A 82 21.30 -18.46 -4.85
N ARG A 83 20.49 -19.34 -4.32
CA ARG A 83 19.85 -19.20 -3.02
C ARG A 83 20.86 -19.44 -1.90
N LEU A 84 20.99 -18.51 -0.96
CA LEU A 84 21.92 -18.60 0.16
C LEU A 84 21.25 -19.02 1.46
N THR A 85 19.93 -18.79 1.61
CA THR A 85 19.22 -19.15 2.83
C THR A 85 17.98 -20.00 2.52
N PHE A 86 17.54 -20.76 3.54
CA PHE A 86 16.36 -21.64 3.47
C PHE A 86 15.49 -21.43 4.73
N LEU A 87 15.36 -20.17 5.15
CA LEU A 87 14.63 -19.80 6.37
C LEU A 87 13.15 -19.55 6.11
N GLY A 88 12.80 -19.12 4.89
CA GLY A 88 11.44 -18.74 4.53
C GLY A 88 10.90 -17.50 5.26
N ASP A 89 11.77 -16.71 5.91
CA ASP A 89 11.40 -15.51 6.69
C ASP A 89 12.44 -14.39 6.53
N VAL A 90 12.99 -14.19 5.34
CA VAL A 90 13.86 -13.06 5.06
C VAL A 90 13.02 -11.82 4.76
N LYS A 91 13.18 -10.77 5.57
CA LYS A 91 12.43 -9.52 5.42
C LYS A 91 13.08 -8.55 4.44
N LYS A 92 14.42 -8.40 4.53
CA LYS A 92 15.13 -7.35 3.81
C LYS A 92 16.65 -7.61 3.80
N ILE A 93 17.31 -7.38 2.66
CA ILE A 93 18.76 -7.21 2.63
C ILE A 93 19.07 -5.79 3.12
N VAL A 94 19.94 -5.65 4.11
CA VAL A 94 20.31 -4.34 4.68
C VAL A 94 21.70 -3.89 4.28
N ALA A 95 22.68 -4.79 4.23
CA ALA A 95 24.06 -4.44 3.88
C ALA A 95 24.85 -5.66 3.37
N TRP A 96 26.03 -5.40 2.90
CA TRP A 96 27.12 -6.37 2.72
C TRP A 96 28.19 -6.13 3.79
N THR A 97 28.99 -7.16 4.10
CA THR A 97 30.25 -6.96 4.79
C THR A 97 31.26 -6.23 3.90
N ALA A 98 32.17 -5.45 4.49
CA ALA A 98 33.12 -4.61 3.75
C ALA A 98 34.01 -5.40 2.78
N ASP A 99 34.30 -6.67 3.11
CA ASP A 99 35.05 -7.61 2.28
C ASP A 99 34.23 -8.25 1.14
N SER A 100 32.95 -7.91 1.02
CA SER A 100 32.02 -8.50 0.05
C SER A 100 31.82 -10.01 0.17
N GLN A 101 32.18 -10.64 1.30
CA GLN A 101 32.08 -12.09 1.49
C GLN A 101 30.78 -12.56 2.15
N ALA A 102 29.99 -11.64 2.71
CA ALA A 102 28.74 -12.02 3.34
C ALA A 102 27.67 -10.94 3.20
N VAL A 103 26.42 -11.39 3.21
CA VAL A 103 25.20 -10.57 3.17
C VAL A 103 24.64 -10.42 4.57
N LEU A 104 24.26 -9.20 4.94
CA LEU A 104 23.51 -8.88 6.15
C LEU A 104 22.04 -8.68 5.80
N PHE A 105 21.18 -9.38 6.52
CA PHE A 105 19.74 -9.36 6.25
C PHE A 105 18.92 -9.41 7.54
N LEU A 106 17.68 -8.98 7.45
CA LEU A 106 16.71 -9.01 8.53
C LEU A 106 15.85 -10.26 8.46
N SER A 107 15.71 -10.94 9.60
CA SER A 107 14.81 -12.09 9.75
C SER A 107 14.30 -12.16 11.19
N ARG A 108 13.15 -12.80 11.37
CA ARG A 108 12.61 -13.16 12.71
C ARG A 108 13.01 -14.58 13.12
N HIS A 109 13.77 -15.27 12.29
CA HIS A 109 14.20 -16.62 12.56
C HIS A 109 14.82 -16.73 13.96
N GLN A 110 14.31 -17.66 14.77
CA GLN A 110 14.70 -17.84 16.18
C GLN A 110 14.57 -16.59 17.08
N CYS A 111 13.84 -15.56 16.64
CA CYS A 111 13.59 -14.40 17.45
C CYS A 111 12.59 -14.75 18.55
N ARG A 112 13.01 -14.57 19.84
CA ARG A 112 12.18 -14.84 21.01
C ARG A 112 11.54 -13.57 21.60
N VAL A 113 11.64 -12.46 20.88
CA VAL A 113 11.11 -11.18 21.35
C VAL A 113 9.63 -11.12 21.06
N VAL A 114 8.85 -10.72 22.05
CA VAL A 114 7.39 -10.57 21.96
C VAL A 114 6.98 -9.53 20.90
N LEU A 115 7.84 -8.54 20.66
CA LEU A 115 7.68 -7.58 19.56
C LEU A 115 8.19 -8.23 18.29
N ASP A 116 7.35 -8.23 17.28
CA ASP A 116 7.53 -8.87 15.96
C ASP A 116 8.62 -8.19 15.07
N ASP A 117 9.59 -7.53 15.69
CA ASP A 117 10.67 -6.83 14.99
C ASP A 117 11.83 -7.79 14.65
N PRO A 118 12.32 -7.75 13.41
CA PRO A 118 13.42 -8.61 12.97
C PRO A 118 14.76 -8.17 13.58
N ILE A 119 15.71 -9.12 13.63
CA ILE A 119 17.11 -8.88 13.98
C ILE A 119 18.02 -9.12 12.78
N VAL A 120 19.28 -8.74 12.88
CA VAL A 120 20.25 -8.86 11.78
C VAL A 120 20.95 -10.21 11.81
N TYR A 121 20.88 -10.91 10.70
CA TYR A 121 21.63 -12.13 10.41
C TYR A 121 22.70 -11.88 9.36
N ARG A 122 23.71 -12.73 9.37
CA ARG A 122 24.79 -12.79 8.38
C ARG A 122 24.79 -14.16 7.71
N VAL A 123 24.87 -14.17 6.37
CA VAL A 123 25.11 -15.39 5.58
C VAL A 123 26.30 -15.18 4.67
N SER A 124 27.21 -16.14 4.65
CA SER A 124 28.41 -16.15 3.78
C SER A 124 28.01 -16.48 2.34
N LEU A 125 28.76 -15.96 1.36
CA LEU A 125 28.69 -16.41 -0.03
C LEU A 125 29.00 -17.90 -0.21
N ALA A 126 29.70 -18.52 0.72
CA ALA A 126 29.93 -19.97 0.71
C ALA A 126 28.68 -20.81 1.01
N GLY A 127 27.57 -20.18 1.49
CA GLY A 127 26.32 -20.88 1.77
C GLY A 127 26.26 -21.56 3.14
N GLU A 128 26.95 -21.05 4.12
CA GLU A 128 26.87 -21.53 5.51
C GLU A 128 25.52 -21.20 6.13
N TYR A 129 25.16 -21.93 7.23
CA TYR A 129 23.94 -21.60 7.99
C TYR A 129 24.01 -20.17 8.53
N PRO A 130 22.96 -19.37 8.38
CA PRO A 130 22.95 -17.99 8.83
C PRO A 130 23.20 -17.85 10.34
N ARG A 131 24.02 -16.89 10.72
CA ARG A 131 24.32 -16.58 12.12
C ARG A 131 23.79 -15.22 12.50
N CYS A 132 23.32 -15.07 13.73
CA CYS A 132 22.96 -13.77 14.27
C CYS A 132 24.18 -12.85 14.24
N PHE A 133 24.05 -11.71 13.58
CA PHE A 133 25.09 -10.67 13.51
C PHE A 133 24.86 -9.62 14.61
N LEU A 134 23.62 -9.19 14.80
CA LEU A 134 23.25 -8.19 15.79
C LEU A 134 21.92 -8.59 16.44
N PRO A 135 21.90 -8.94 17.75
CA PRO A 135 20.71 -9.47 18.43
C PRO A 135 19.80 -8.36 18.96
N CYS A 136 19.64 -7.26 18.23
CA CYS A 136 18.71 -6.20 18.62
C CYS A 136 17.70 -5.91 17.51
N PRO A 137 16.44 -5.62 17.85
CA PRO A 137 15.41 -5.27 16.90
C PRO A 137 15.79 -4.05 16.06
N THR A 138 15.74 -4.20 14.72
CA THR A 138 16.04 -3.11 13.79
C THR A 138 15.34 -3.31 12.46
N LEU A 139 15.06 -2.21 11.76
CA LEU A 139 14.46 -2.21 10.42
C LEU A 139 15.43 -1.74 9.33
N ASN A 140 16.52 -1.08 9.72
CA ASN A 140 17.56 -0.62 8.81
C ASN A 140 18.91 -0.63 9.53
N LEU A 141 20.00 -0.86 8.77
CA LEU A 141 21.34 -0.91 9.29
C LEU A 141 22.30 -0.28 8.29
N ALA A 142 23.29 0.47 8.78
CA ALA A 142 24.48 0.87 8.04
C ALA A 142 25.72 0.61 8.87
N LEU A 143 26.78 0.13 8.21
CA LEU A 143 28.10 -0.06 8.79
C LEU A 143 28.98 1.16 8.54
N GLU A 144 29.88 1.46 9.46
CA GLU A 144 30.93 2.44 9.25
C GLU A 144 31.89 1.96 8.15
N PRO A 145 32.16 2.77 7.12
CA PRO A 145 33.14 2.42 6.10
C PRO A 145 34.57 2.29 6.69
N GLY A 146 35.10 1.06 6.71
CA GLY A 146 36.44 0.78 7.21
C GLY A 146 36.60 0.84 8.74
N GLY A 147 35.51 0.95 9.49
CA GLY A 147 35.50 0.99 10.96
C GLY A 147 34.55 -0.04 11.58
N PRO A 148 34.50 -0.10 12.92
CA PRO A 148 33.64 -1.02 13.65
C PRO A 148 32.23 -0.46 13.90
N GLY A 149 32.00 0.81 13.62
CA GLY A 149 30.77 1.52 13.96
C GLY A 149 29.52 0.98 13.23
N VAL A 150 28.39 1.09 13.89
CA VAL A 150 27.08 0.63 13.39
C VAL A 150 26.01 1.68 13.65
N VAL A 151 25.15 1.89 12.69
CA VAL A 151 23.95 2.73 12.83
C VAL A 151 22.70 1.91 12.53
N LEU A 152 21.70 2.07 13.38
CA LEU A 152 20.41 1.39 13.28
C LEU A 152 19.28 2.38 13.01
N GLY A 153 18.32 1.97 12.17
CA GLY A 153 16.99 2.58 12.06
C GLY A 153 15.95 1.67 12.72
N ARG A 154 15.19 2.22 13.66
CA ARG A 154 14.17 1.50 14.43
C ARG A 154 12.79 2.09 14.22
N ASN A 155 11.75 1.30 14.50
CA ASN A 155 10.33 1.65 14.54
C ASN A 155 9.72 2.01 13.19
N ASN A 156 10.47 2.49 12.21
CA ASN A 156 9.97 2.89 10.90
C ASN A 156 10.81 2.30 9.77
N GLU A 157 10.17 1.60 8.85
CA GLU A 157 10.82 1.06 7.64
C GLU A 157 10.75 2.03 6.46
N ASP A 158 9.64 2.76 6.34
CA ASP A 158 9.36 3.67 5.23
C ASP A 158 8.42 4.78 5.69
N ASN A 159 8.90 6.02 5.71
CA ASN A 159 8.13 7.20 6.13
C ASN A 159 6.98 7.56 5.18
N ALA A 160 6.90 6.97 3.99
CA ALA A 160 5.74 7.11 3.12
C ALA A 160 4.57 6.21 3.50
N ARG A 161 4.78 5.22 4.37
CA ARG A 161 3.73 4.30 4.84
C ARG A 161 2.78 4.97 5.83
N TRP A 162 3.33 5.65 6.86
CA TRP A 162 2.59 6.44 7.85
C TRP A 162 3.09 7.87 7.83
N LYS A 163 2.65 8.59 6.82
CA LYS A 163 3.08 9.96 6.55
C LYS A 163 2.81 10.88 7.73
N ARG A 164 3.84 11.58 8.17
CA ARG A 164 3.75 12.56 9.27
C ARG A 164 3.28 12.01 10.61
N TYR A 165 3.45 10.71 10.82
CA TYR A 165 3.16 10.09 12.12
C TYR A 165 4.07 10.67 13.21
N ARG A 166 3.49 10.99 14.39
CA ARG A 166 4.17 11.60 15.54
C ARG A 166 3.91 10.86 16.85
N GLY A 167 3.43 9.63 16.79
CA GLY A 167 3.15 8.79 17.96
C GLY A 167 4.40 8.10 18.53
N GLY A 168 4.19 7.24 19.52
CA GLY A 168 5.26 6.58 20.30
C GLY A 168 6.15 5.61 19.51
N THR A 169 5.71 5.17 18.29
CA THR A 169 6.48 4.30 17.39
C THR A 169 7.08 5.06 16.21
N THR A 170 7.33 6.37 16.35
CA THR A 170 8.07 7.14 15.35
C THR A 170 9.46 6.58 15.13
N GLY A 171 9.97 6.74 13.90
CA GLY A 171 11.31 6.31 13.55
C GLY A 171 12.39 6.88 14.46
N GLU A 172 13.41 6.11 14.72
CA GLU A 172 14.57 6.47 15.54
C GLU A 172 15.85 6.01 14.86
N ILE A 173 16.91 6.81 15.00
CA ILE A 173 18.26 6.43 14.57
C ILE A 173 19.15 6.31 15.79
N TRP A 174 19.82 5.17 15.93
CA TRP A 174 20.72 4.84 17.01
C TRP A 174 22.10 4.53 16.45
N ILE A 175 23.15 4.98 17.11
CA ILE A 175 24.55 4.82 16.69
C ILE A 175 25.40 4.16 17.78
N ASP A 176 26.18 3.17 17.38
CA ASP A 176 27.32 2.63 18.15
C ASP A 176 28.60 2.97 17.36
N ARG A 177 29.37 3.94 17.85
CA ARG A 177 30.57 4.45 17.16
C ARG A 177 31.76 3.52 17.29
N GLU A 178 31.76 2.67 18.29
CA GLU A 178 32.92 1.83 18.66
C GLU A 178 32.71 0.35 18.35
N GLY A 179 31.51 -0.04 17.91
CA GLY A 179 31.15 -1.43 17.65
C GLY A 179 31.13 -2.33 18.86
N ARG A 180 30.87 -1.76 20.05
CA ARG A 180 30.89 -2.47 21.35
C ARG A 180 29.51 -2.91 21.82
N GLY A 181 28.45 -2.68 21.01
CA GLY A 181 27.06 -2.94 21.39
C GLY A 181 26.44 -1.86 22.28
N HIS A 182 27.06 -0.69 22.40
CA HIS A 182 26.53 0.45 23.13
C HIS A 182 25.94 1.49 22.19
N PHE A 183 24.62 1.43 22.00
CA PHE A 183 23.89 2.31 21.09
C PHE A 183 23.39 3.57 21.82
N GLU A 184 23.63 4.73 21.21
CA GLU A 184 23.10 6.02 21.61
C GLU A 184 22.08 6.50 20.59
N LYS A 185 20.93 7.01 21.06
CA LYS A 185 19.92 7.61 20.17
C LYS A 185 20.44 8.98 19.68
N LEU A 186 20.38 9.20 18.36
CA LEU A 186 20.70 10.52 17.81
C LEU A 186 19.58 11.53 18.14
N PRO A 187 19.93 12.73 18.62
CA PRO A 187 18.98 13.79 18.94
C PRO A 187 18.48 14.49 17.66
N LEU A 188 17.57 13.85 16.94
CA LEU A 188 16.98 14.37 15.70
C LEU A 188 15.64 15.06 15.97
N PRO A 189 15.21 16.01 15.10
CA PRO A 189 13.89 16.63 15.18
C PRO A 189 12.76 15.59 15.17
N ALA A 190 11.63 15.93 15.80
CA ALA A 190 10.45 15.09 15.82
C ALA A 190 9.93 14.81 14.40
N GLY A 191 9.97 13.58 13.98
CA GLY A 191 9.62 13.10 12.66
C GLY A 191 9.77 11.58 12.57
N ASN A 192 9.79 11.06 11.36
CA ASN A 192 10.03 9.64 11.08
C ASN A 192 11.39 9.44 10.38
N PRO A 193 12.54 9.63 11.07
CA PRO A 193 13.83 9.33 10.46
C PRO A 193 13.95 7.82 10.22
N ASN A 194 14.43 7.44 9.03
CA ASN A 194 14.68 6.06 8.67
C ASN A 194 15.82 5.91 7.64
N ALA A 195 16.14 4.67 7.28
CA ALA A 195 17.13 4.30 6.28
C ALA A 195 18.49 5.05 6.44
N PRO A 196 19.15 4.94 7.61
CA PRO A 196 20.43 5.58 7.83
C PRO A 196 21.50 5.00 6.90
N MET A 197 22.39 5.90 6.45
CA MET A 197 23.59 5.57 5.66
C MET A 197 24.78 6.31 6.28
N TRP A 198 25.86 5.58 6.59
CA TRP A 198 27.08 6.17 7.14
C TRP A 198 28.03 6.51 5.99
N ILE A 199 28.25 7.80 5.73
CA ILE A 199 29.10 8.28 4.63
C ILE A 199 30.09 9.29 5.19
N GLY A 200 31.37 8.94 5.21
CA GLY A 200 32.40 9.76 5.80
C GLY A 200 32.09 10.09 7.28
N GLY A 201 32.19 11.36 7.65
CA GLY A 201 31.90 11.85 9.00
C GLY A 201 30.42 12.19 9.26
N ARG A 202 29.48 11.72 8.44
CA ARG A 202 28.05 12.06 8.54
C ARG A 202 27.15 10.85 8.40
N ILE A 203 25.97 10.94 9.03
CA ILE A 203 24.86 10.03 8.83
C ILE A 203 23.85 10.70 7.89
N TYR A 204 23.57 10.08 6.75
CA TYR A 204 22.51 10.44 5.84
C TYR A 204 21.28 9.59 6.14
N PHE A 205 20.09 10.15 6.03
CA PHE A 205 18.84 9.45 6.33
C PHE A 205 17.65 10.14 5.67
N THR A 206 16.52 9.48 5.58
CA THR A 206 15.28 10.12 5.16
C THR A 206 14.45 10.50 6.38
N SER A 207 13.74 11.63 6.31
CA SER A 207 12.84 12.10 7.37
C SER A 207 11.73 12.97 6.80
N ASP A 208 10.59 12.98 7.49
CA ASP A 208 9.41 13.80 7.16
C ASP A 208 9.12 14.90 8.20
N HIS A 209 10.12 15.30 9.01
CA HIS A 209 9.94 16.31 10.05
C HIS A 209 9.49 17.66 9.51
N ASP A 210 9.85 18.01 8.27
CA ASP A 210 9.43 19.22 7.54
C ASP A 210 8.19 18.99 6.65
N GLY A 211 7.47 17.88 6.81
CA GLY A 211 6.26 17.55 6.04
C GLY A 211 6.44 16.43 5.05
N ILE A 212 7.01 16.64 3.86
CA ILE A 212 7.28 15.57 2.88
C ILE A 212 8.67 14.98 3.14
N GLY A 213 8.75 13.63 3.14
CA GLY A 213 9.99 12.91 3.35
C GLY A 213 11.06 13.28 2.33
N ASN A 214 12.19 13.81 2.82
CA ASN A 214 13.36 14.17 2.04
C ASN A 214 14.63 13.52 2.62
N LEU A 215 15.75 13.65 1.88
CA LEU A 215 17.06 13.24 2.35
C LEU A 215 17.66 14.32 3.24
N TYR A 216 18.20 13.93 4.39
CA TYR A 216 18.88 14.75 5.36
C TYR A 216 20.23 14.15 5.72
N SER A 217 21.11 14.96 6.31
CA SER A 217 22.34 14.49 6.93
C SER A 217 22.63 15.22 8.23
N CYS A 218 23.34 14.57 9.14
CA CYS A 218 23.87 15.18 10.37
C CYS A 218 25.27 14.64 10.69
N ARG A 219 25.97 15.29 11.62
CA ARG A 219 27.19 14.72 12.19
C ARG A 219 26.88 13.50 13.03
N LEU A 220 27.89 12.70 13.37
CA LEU A 220 27.74 11.45 14.14
C LEU A 220 27.14 11.65 15.54
N ASN A 221 27.12 12.87 16.06
CA ASN A 221 26.46 13.25 17.32
C ASN A 221 25.07 13.85 17.13
N GLY A 222 24.52 13.85 15.92
CA GLY A 222 23.21 14.42 15.58
C GLY A 222 23.18 15.92 15.35
N THR A 223 24.32 16.63 15.50
CA THR A 223 24.40 18.07 15.23
C THR A 223 24.64 18.39 13.75
N ASP A 224 24.63 19.68 13.38
CA ASP A 224 24.84 20.17 11.99
C ASP A 224 23.92 19.45 11.01
N MET A 225 22.63 19.43 11.31
CA MET A 225 21.62 18.83 10.44
C MET A 225 21.44 19.65 9.18
N ARG A 226 21.39 18.97 8.04
CA ARG A 226 21.23 19.58 6.71
C ARG A 226 20.15 18.87 5.94
N ARG A 227 19.31 19.62 5.26
CA ARG A 227 18.43 19.12 4.24
C ARG A 227 19.20 19.00 2.93
N GLU A 228 19.15 17.84 2.28
CA GLU A 228 19.96 17.54 1.10
C GLU A 228 19.10 17.52 -0.18
N THR A 229 17.78 17.35 -0.07
CA THR A 229 16.86 17.36 -1.21
C THR A 229 15.62 18.21 -0.96
N GLU A 230 14.99 18.71 -2.04
CA GLU A 230 13.88 19.68 -1.99
C GLU A 230 12.61 19.14 -2.70
N HIS A 231 12.33 17.86 -2.58
CA HIS A 231 11.10 17.29 -3.15
C HIS A 231 9.87 17.81 -2.41
N ARG A 232 8.78 18.09 -3.16
CA ARG A 232 7.55 18.70 -2.62
C ARG A 232 6.28 17.89 -2.89
N GLU A 233 6.32 16.97 -3.86
CA GLU A 233 5.16 16.18 -4.27
C GLU A 233 5.18 14.76 -3.71
N PHE A 234 6.33 14.09 -3.77
CA PHE A 234 6.50 12.71 -3.36
C PHE A 234 7.60 12.56 -2.31
N PHE A 235 7.45 11.56 -1.47
CA PHE A 235 8.44 11.18 -0.47
C PHE A 235 9.67 10.55 -1.12
N VAL A 236 10.86 10.89 -0.63
CA VAL A 236 12.11 10.17 -0.90
C VAL A 236 12.04 8.83 -0.17
N ARG A 237 12.27 7.74 -0.92
CA ARG A 237 12.13 6.36 -0.42
C ARG A 237 13.31 5.50 -0.85
N HIS A 238 13.56 4.44 -0.10
CA HIS A 238 14.51 3.37 -0.41
C HIS A 238 15.91 3.86 -0.83
N PRO A 239 16.55 4.76 -0.07
CA PRO A 239 17.88 5.23 -0.42
C PRO A 239 18.92 4.12 -0.26
N ALA A 240 19.92 4.15 -1.13
CA ALA A 240 21.11 3.29 -1.06
C ALA A 240 22.33 4.07 -1.53
N SER A 241 23.53 3.74 -1.00
CA SER A 241 24.74 4.48 -1.30
C SER A 241 25.94 3.56 -1.46
N ASP A 242 26.88 3.98 -2.31
CA ASP A 242 28.24 3.44 -2.43
C ASP A 242 29.30 4.30 -1.68
N GLY A 243 28.87 5.30 -0.90
CA GLY A 243 29.73 6.24 -0.20
C GLY A 243 30.03 7.54 -0.97
N ARG A 244 29.74 7.61 -2.27
CA ARG A 244 29.88 8.78 -3.13
C ARG A 244 28.55 9.29 -3.65
N THR A 245 27.72 8.37 -4.05
CA THR A 245 26.39 8.63 -4.60
C THR A 245 25.34 7.98 -3.73
N ILE A 246 24.23 8.70 -3.50
CA ILE A 246 23.02 8.14 -2.92
C ILE A 246 21.98 8.05 -4.02
N VAL A 247 21.52 6.84 -4.35
CA VAL A 247 20.38 6.66 -5.24
C VAL A 247 19.11 6.44 -4.44
N TYR A 248 17.99 6.98 -4.89
CA TYR A 248 16.71 6.86 -4.20
C TYR A 248 15.53 6.94 -5.16
N GLN A 249 14.39 6.50 -4.70
CA GLN A 249 13.11 6.64 -5.39
C GLN A 249 12.41 7.92 -4.95
N CYS A 250 11.80 8.66 -5.89
CA CYS A 250 10.86 9.72 -5.63
C CYS A 250 9.73 9.67 -6.66
N GLY A 251 8.49 9.45 -6.22
CA GLY A 251 7.39 9.08 -7.12
C GLY A 251 7.65 7.74 -7.82
N ALA A 252 7.55 7.72 -9.14
CA ALA A 252 7.84 6.56 -9.98
C ALA A 252 9.28 6.57 -10.54
N ASP A 253 10.07 7.60 -10.23
CA ASP A 253 11.39 7.85 -10.79
C ASP A 253 12.53 7.54 -9.82
N LEU A 254 13.73 7.35 -10.38
CA LEU A 254 14.97 7.25 -9.63
C LEU A 254 15.79 8.53 -9.75
N TYR A 255 16.43 8.87 -8.66
CA TYR A 255 17.32 10.02 -8.53
C TYR A 255 18.69 9.59 -8.01
N ALA A 256 19.71 10.34 -8.38
CA ALA A 256 21.06 10.24 -7.85
C ALA A 256 21.45 11.56 -7.19
N PHE A 257 21.89 11.49 -5.94
CA PHE A 257 22.45 12.59 -5.17
C PHE A 257 23.96 12.38 -5.05
N ASP A 258 24.74 13.30 -5.55
CA ASP A 258 26.21 13.30 -5.41
C ASP A 258 26.59 13.95 -4.07
N VAL A 259 27.27 13.18 -3.22
CA VAL A 259 27.60 13.60 -1.85
C VAL A 259 28.56 14.78 -1.82
N ALA A 260 29.50 14.86 -2.79
CA ALA A 260 30.52 15.91 -2.82
C ALA A 260 29.96 17.26 -3.29
N SER A 261 29.22 17.26 -4.38
CA SER A 261 28.59 18.48 -4.92
C SER A 261 27.26 18.83 -4.26
N ARG A 262 26.65 17.90 -3.53
CA ARG A 262 25.33 18.00 -2.93
C ARG A 262 24.22 18.31 -3.96
N GLN A 263 24.36 17.79 -5.16
CA GLN A 263 23.40 17.97 -6.23
C GLN A 263 22.61 16.69 -6.48
N SER A 264 21.30 16.83 -6.62
CA SER A 264 20.40 15.75 -6.98
C SER A 264 19.96 15.89 -8.43
N ARG A 265 19.94 14.77 -9.16
CA ARG A 265 19.43 14.71 -10.53
C ARG A 265 18.57 13.46 -10.74
N ARG A 266 17.58 13.56 -11.59
CA ARG A 266 16.82 12.39 -12.06
C ARG A 266 17.71 11.53 -12.97
N ILE A 267 17.64 10.22 -12.81
CA ILE A 267 18.28 9.26 -13.72
C ILE A 267 17.34 9.06 -14.92
N ALA A 268 17.77 9.46 -16.10
CA ALA A 268 16.98 9.30 -17.32
C ALA A 268 17.02 7.84 -17.77
N ILE A 269 15.94 7.10 -17.60
CA ILE A 269 15.84 5.68 -17.90
C ILE A 269 15.02 5.47 -19.17
N ALA A 270 15.66 4.96 -20.22
CA ALA A 270 14.97 4.44 -21.39
C ALA A 270 14.63 2.96 -21.14
N TRP A 271 13.37 2.73 -20.78
CA TRP A 271 12.90 1.42 -20.36
C TRP A 271 12.05 0.77 -21.46
N HIS A 272 12.45 -0.43 -21.84
CA HIS A 272 11.77 -1.22 -22.84
C HIS A 272 11.38 -2.58 -22.25
N SER A 273 10.13 -2.69 -21.84
CA SER A 273 9.57 -3.92 -21.30
C SER A 273 8.49 -4.47 -22.23
N PRO A 274 8.33 -5.81 -22.31
CA PRO A 274 7.17 -6.42 -22.93
C PRO A 274 5.86 -6.15 -22.17
N MET A 275 5.87 -5.39 -21.08
CA MET A 275 4.72 -5.01 -20.27
C MET A 275 3.92 -6.23 -19.76
N VAL A 276 4.62 -7.26 -19.29
CA VAL A 276 4.02 -8.55 -18.89
C VAL A 276 2.95 -8.37 -17.81
N GLN A 277 3.12 -7.38 -16.92
CA GLN A 277 2.14 -7.10 -15.86
C GLN A 277 0.82 -6.58 -16.41
N THR A 278 0.82 -5.91 -17.56
CA THR A 278 -0.37 -5.36 -18.21
C THR A 278 -0.97 -6.29 -19.27
N GLN A 279 -0.27 -7.37 -19.64
CA GLN A 279 -0.78 -8.32 -20.58
C GLN A 279 -1.95 -9.13 -19.99
N ARG A 280 -2.84 -9.62 -20.91
CA ARG A 280 -3.92 -10.52 -20.51
C ARG A 280 -3.34 -11.80 -19.93
N LYS A 281 -3.84 -12.18 -18.74
CA LYS A 281 -3.46 -13.43 -18.09
C LYS A 281 -4.66 -14.09 -17.39
N PHE A 282 -4.64 -15.42 -17.37
CA PHE A 282 -5.61 -16.19 -16.63
C PHE A 282 -5.21 -16.26 -15.15
N VAL A 283 -6.16 -16.01 -14.29
CA VAL A 283 -5.96 -16.03 -12.83
C VAL A 283 -7.10 -16.82 -12.16
N THR A 284 -6.85 -17.31 -10.96
CA THR A 284 -7.89 -17.95 -10.13
C THR A 284 -8.83 -16.86 -9.63
N ALA A 285 -9.96 -16.65 -10.32
CA ALA A 285 -10.90 -15.56 -10.09
C ALA A 285 -11.38 -15.45 -8.63
N ALA A 286 -11.57 -16.58 -7.95
CA ALA A 286 -11.99 -16.62 -6.55
C ALA A 286 -11.06 -15.86 -5.58
N ARG A 287 -9.76 -15.78 -5.88
CA ARG A 287 -8.78 -15.01 -5.07
C ARG A 287 -8.89 -13.50 -5.24
N TYR A 288 -9.63 -13.06 -6.26
CA TYR A 288 -9.75 -11.64 -6.64
C TYR A 288 -11.19 -11.15 -6.63
N LEU A 289 -12.11 -11.94 -6.07
CA LEU A 289 -13.50 -11.52 -5.90
C LEU A 289 -13.53 -10.37 -4.89
N GLU A 290 -13.97 -9.20 -5.34
CA GLU A 290 -14.05 -7.98 -4.52
C GLU A 290 -15.47 -7.76 -4.00
N HIS A 291 -16.48 -7.99 -4.86
CA HIS A 291 -17.87 -7.72 -4.54
C HIS A 291 -18.81 -8.58 -5.37
N TYR A 292 -19.98 -8.87 -4.83
CA TYR A 292 -21.06 -9.57 -5.55
C TYR A 292 -22.43 -9.00 -5.19
N HIS A 293 -23.38 -9.14 -6.10
CA HIS A 293 -24.77 -8.76 -5.87
C HIS A 293 -25.72 -9.68 -6.65
N LEU A 294 -26.66 -10.29 -5.92
CA LEU A 294 -27.65 -11.18 -6.54
C LEU A 294 -28.66 -10.37 -7.36
N HIS A 295 -29.00 -10.89 -8.53
CA HIS A 295 -30.04 -10.32 -9.38
C HIS A 295 -31.39 -10.30 -8.63
N PRO A 296 -32.26 -9.28 -8.80
CA PRO A 296 -33.56 -9.19 -8.10
C PRO A 296 -34.45 -10.43 -8.25
N ARG A 297 -34.34 -11.14 -9.38
CA ARG A 297 -35.06 -12.41 -9.62
C ARG A 297 -34.25 -13.66 -9.25
N GLY A 298 -33.07 -13.55 -8.70
CA GLY A 298 -32.25 -14.65 -8.19
C GLY A 298 -31.57 -15.53 -9.24
N HIS A 299 -31.68 -15.29 -10.54
CA HIS A 299 -31.15 -16.21 -11.58
C HIS A 299 -29.67 -15.95 -11.94
N SER A 300 -29.12 -14.82 -11.56
CA SER A 300 -27.74 -14.44 -11.89
C SER A 300 -27.12 -13.59 -10.77
N VAL A 301 -25.83 -13.39 -10.84
CA VAL A 301 -25.05 -12.58 -9.91
C VAL A 301 -24.18 -11.60 -10.68
N ALA A 302 -24.11 -10.34 -10.23
CA ALA A 302 -23.12 -9.37 -10.66
C ALA A 302 -21.87 -9.52 -9.79
N LEU A 303 -20.69 -9.50 -10.40
CA LEU A 303 -19.41 -9.72 -9.76
C LEU A 303 -18.41 -8.63 -10.16
N THR A 304 -17.57 -8.20 -9.21
CA THR A 304 -16.34 -7.47 -9.53
C THR A 304 -15.13 -8.29 -9.11
N ALA A 305 -14.19 -8.46 -10.03
CA ALA A 305 -12.95 -9.17 -9.79
C ALA A 305 -11.80 -8.49 -10.54
N ARG A 306 -10.73 -8.15 -9.83
CA ARG A 306 -9.57 -7.42 -10.39
C ARG A 306 -9.96 -6.16 -11.18
N GLY A 307 -10.93 -5.42 -10.71
CA GLY A 307 -11.41 -4.22 -11.38
C GLY A 307 -12.21 -4.46 -12.66
N LYS A 308 -12.63 -5.67 -12.96
CA LYS A 308 -13.53 -5.98 -14.05
C LYS A 308 -14.91 -6.34 -13.52
N LEU A 309 -15.94 -5.94 -14.26
CA LEU A 309 -17.34 -6.17 -13.96
C LEU A 309 -17.89 -7.31 -14.80
N PHE A 310 -18.55 -8.25 -14.14
CA PHE A 310 -19.16 -9.39 -14.79
C PHE A 310 -20.60 -9.60 -14.30
N SER A 311 -21.45 -10.19 -15.13
CA SER A 311 -22.61 -10.93 -14.70
C SER A 311 -22.44 -12.41 -15.01
N MET A 312 -22.93 -13.28 -14.14
CA MET A 312 -22.83 -14.73 -14.28
C MET A 312 -24.17 -15.37 -13.90
N PRO A 313 -24.75 -16.23 -14.73
CA PRO A 313 -25.89 -17.04 -14.32
C PRO A 313 -25.53 -17.97 -13.17
N ASN A 314 -26.49 -18.23 -12.25
CA ASN A 314 -26.25 -19.07 -11.08
C ASN A 314 -26.19 -20.57 -11.41
N TRP A 315 -26.76 -20.98 -12.53
CA TRP A 315 -26.90 -22.38 -12.90
C TRP A 315 -26.18 -22.70 -14.20
N GLU A 316 -26.67 -22.18 -15.32
CA GLU A 316 -26.13 -22.46 -16.65
C GLU A 316 -25.96 -21.18 -17.45
N GLY A 317 -24.86 -21.05 -18.19
CA GLY A 317 -24.56 -19.92 -19.06
C GLY A 317 -23.14 -19.38 -18.89
N ALA A 318 -22.74 -18.53 -19.82
CA ALA A 318 -21.42 -17.92 -19.81
C ALA A 318 -21.37 -16.68 -18.92
N PRO A 319 -20.28 -16.41 -18.22
CA PRO A 319 -20.04 -15.10 -17.61
C PRO A 319 -19.90 -14.03 -18.69
N LEU A 320 -20.55 -12.88 -18.50
CA LEU A 320 -20.57 -11.75 -19.41
C LEU A 320 -19.79 -10.61 -18.79
N GLN A 321 -18.82 -10.05 -19.49
CA GLN A 321 -18.03 -8.89 -19.03
C GLN A 321 -18.70 -7.58 -19.52
N TYR A 322 -18.73 -6.56 -18.66
CA TYR A 322 -19.18 -5.21 -18.95
C TYR A 322 -18.02 -4.23 -19.01
N GLY A 323 -18.16 -3.21 -19.86
CA GLY A 323 -17.14 -2.19 -20.08
C GLY A 323 -16.02 -2.65 -21.03
N ARG A 324 -15.62 -1.75 -21.93
CA ARG A 324 -14.59 -2.00 -22.96
C ARG A 324 -13.23 -1.41 -22.63
N HIS A 325 -13.17 -0.44 -21.73
CA HIS A 325 -11.95 0.31 -21.48
C HIS A 325 -10.91 -0.56 -20.77
N ASP A 326 -9.81 -0.84 -21.46
CA ASP A 326 -8.62 -1.40 -20.84
C ASP A 326 -7.98 -0.35 -19.91
N GLY A 327 -7.71 -0.75 -18.68
CA GLY A 327 -7.17 0.13 -17.65
C GLY A 327 -8.23 0.76 -16.74
N ALA A 328 -9.52 0.77 -17.10
CA ALA A 328 -10.58 1.18 -16.21
C ALA A 328 -10.84 0.10 -15.14
N ARG A 329 -10.98 0.54 -13.89
CA ARG A 329 -11.36 -0.30 -12.75
C ARG A 329 -12.83 -0.11 -12.42
N HIS A 330 -13.56 -1.21 -12.32
CA HIS A 330 -14.94 -1.24 -11.85
C HIS A 330 -15.02 -1.85 -10.46
N ARG A 331 -15.85 -1.27 -9.58
CA ARG A 331 -16.09 -1.70 -8.20
C ARG A 331 -17.57 -1.65 -7.86
N LEU A 332 -17.98 -2.34 -6.81
CA LEU A 332 -19.30 -2.23 -6.17
C LEU A 332 -20.47 -2.45 -7.14
N ALA A 333 -20.38 -3.49 -7.96
CA ALA A 333 -21.43 -3.83 -8.93
C ALA A 333 -22.78 -4.10 -8.25
N ARG A 334 -23.85 -3.49 -8.77
CA ARG A 334 -25.23 -3.66 -8.28
C ARG A 334 -26.21 -3.74 -9.44
N TRP A 335 -27.10 -4.72 -9.40
CA TRP A 335 -28.29 -4.70 -10.27
C TRP A 335 -29.23 -3.58 -9.87
N LEU A 336 -29.84 -2.91 -10.82
CA LEU A 336 -30.97 -2.00 -10.59
C LEU A 336 -32.22 -2.82 -10.33
N HIS A 337 -33.25 -2.14 -9.81
CA HIS A 337 -34.57 -2.72 -9.51
C HIS A 337 -35.24 -3.40 -10.73
N ASP A 338 -34.98 -2.93 -11.95
CA ASP A 338 -35.50 -3.51 -13.18
C ASP A 338 -34.89 -4.87 -13.53
N GLY A 339 -33.74 -5.21 -12.92
CA GLY A 339 -32.98 -6.42 -13.23
C GLY A 339 -32.40 -6.46 -14.65
N GLN A 340 -32.37 -5.32 -15.36
CA GLN A 340 -31.81 -5.22 -16.70
C GLN A 340 -30.52 -4.41 -16.73
N ARG A 341 -30.35 -3.48 -15.80
CA ARG A 341 -29.22 -2.57 -15.72
C ARG A 341 -28.34 -2.84 -14.53
N LEU A 342 -27.04 -2.56 -14.69
CA LEU A 342 -26.03 -2.67 -13.66
C LEU A 342 -25.42 -1.30 -13.37
N ALA A 343 -25.40 -0.90 -12.10
CA ALA A 343 -24.62 0.24 -11.65
C ALA A 343 -23.29 -0.23 -11.03
N ALA A 344 -22.24 0.55 -11.21
CA ALA A 344 -20.94 0.31 -10.59
C ALA A 344 -20.18 1.64 -10.40
N ILE A 345 -19.09 1.60 -9.66
CA ILE A 345 -18.12 2.71 -9.58
C ILE A 345 -16.97 2.41 -10.54
N THR A 346 -16.54 3.40 -11.31
CA THR A 346 -15.43 3.30 -12.24
C THR A 346 -14.48 4.49 -12.12
N ASP A 347 -13.20 4.30 -12.44
CA ASP A 347 -12.20 5.35 -12.62
C ASP A 347 -11.92 5.65 -14.10
N GLN A 348 -12.82 5.22 -14.97
CA GLN A 348 -12.78 5.50 -16.40
C GLN A 348 -12.78 7.02 -16.63
N GLU A 349 -11.91 7.49 -17.53
CA GLU A 349 -11.66 8.90 -17.83
C GLU A 349 -11.09 9.70 -16.64
N GLU A 350 -9.94 10.27 -16.83
CA GLU A 350 -9.24 11.17 -15.87
C GLU A 350 -8.86 10.59 -14.51
N GLY A 351 -9.13 9.29 -14.25
CA GLY A 351 -8.77 8.62 -13.01
C GLY A 351 -9.62 8.95 -11.79
N GLU A 352 -10.60 9.85 -11.91
CA GLU A 352 -11.55 10.16 -10.84
C GLU A 352 -12.72 9.18 -10.80
N GLU A 353 -13.25 8.89 -9.61
CA GLU A 353 -14.38 7.97 -9.48
C GLU A 353 -15.67 8.54 -10.06
N LYS A 354 -16.33 7.75 -10.87
CA LYS A 354 -17.62 8.02 -11.52
C LYS A 354 -18.59 6.89 -11.25
N ILE A 355 -19.88 7.19 -11.32
CA ILE A 355 -20.94 6.18 -11.32
C ILE A 355 -21.22 5.81 -12.77
N VAL A 356 -21.18 4.52 -13.06
CA VAL A 356 -21.47 3.99 -14.39
C VAL A 356 -22.72 3.12 -14.33
N VAL A 357 -23.58 3.25 -15.34
CA VAL A 357 -24.75 2.38 -15.54
C VAL A 357 -24.62 1.70 -16.88
N PHE A 358 -24.64 0.39 -16.90
CA PHE A 358 -24.64 -0.43 -18.10
C PHE A 358 -26.04 -0.97 -18.39
N ALA A 359 -26.48 -0.89 -19.64
CA ALA A 359 -27.62 -1.66 -20.13
C ALA A 359 -27.23 -3.15 -20.23
N GLY A 360 -28.23 -4.03 -20.34
CA GLY A 360 -28.06 -5.49 -20.21
C GLY A 360 -27.14 -6.19 -21.21
N GLU A 361 -26.56 -5.52 -22.20
CA GLU A 361 -25.66 -6.14 -23.18
C GLU A 361 -24.19 -5.99 -22.79
N PRO A 362 -23.40 -7.09 -22.84
CA PRO A 362 -21.99 -7.09 -22.48
C PRO A 362 -21.14 -6.34 -23.53
N LEU A 363 -19.97 -5.86 -23.10
CA LEU A 363 -18.93 -5.21 -23.91
C LEU A 363 -19.39 -3.96 -24.68
N GLN A 364 -20.50 -3.34 -24.29
CA GLN A 364 -20.94 -2.04 -24.82
C GLN A 364 -20.40 -0.88 -23.98
N GLU A 365 -20.49 0.32 -24.57
CA GLU A 365 -20.29 1.55 -23.82
C GLU A 365 -21.35 1.68 -22.72
N PRO A 366 -21.06 2.34 -21.60
CA PRO A 366 -22.06 2.58 -20.58
C PRO A 366 -23.25 3.39 -21.13
N GLU A 367 -24.44 3.05 -20.67
CA GLU A 367 -25.65 3.86 -20.98
C GLU A 367 -25.56 5.24 -20.32
N ARG A 368 -25.01 5.28 -19.08
CA ARG A 368 -24.85 6.49 -18.29
C ARG A 368 -23.48 6.52 -17.60
N LEU A 369 -22.93 7.71 -17.51
CA LEU A 369 -21.69 7.97 -16.78
C LEU A 369 -21.81 9.32 -16.08
N PHE A 370 -21.75 9.33 -14.73
CA PHE A 370 -21.90 10.54 -13.92
C PHE A 370 -20.70 10.71 -13.00
N PRO A 371 -20.33 11.95 -12.61
CA PRO A 371 -19.43 12.17 -11.50
C PRO A 371 -19.96 11.51 -10.23
N ALA A 372 -19.11 10.84 -9.47
CA ALA A 372 -19.47 10.39 -8.12
C ALA A 372 -19.51 11.58 -7.15
N PRO A 373 -20.25 11.48 -6.03
CA PRO A 373 -20.16 12.45 -4.93
C PRO A 373 -18.70 12.63 -4.47
N PRO A 374 -18.35 13.79 -3.87
CA PRO A 374 -16.99 14.06 -3.43
C PRO A 374 -16.43 13.02 -2.46
N GLY A 375 -15.19 12.59 -2.67
CA GLY A 375 -14.52 11.54 -1.89
C GLY A 375 -14.57 10.19 -2.59
N ARG A 376 -13.82 9.22 -2.06
CA ARG A 376 -13.83 7.86 -2.59
C ARG A 376 -15.08 7.13 -2.13
N VAL A 377 -15.81 6.54 -3.08
CA VAL A 377 -17.01 5.75 -2.77
C VAL A 377 -16.61 4.47 -2.03
N GLN A 378 -17.18 4.24 -0.85
CA GLN A 378 -16.93 3.06 -0.01
C GLN A 378 -17.99 1.99 -0.19
N SER A 379 -19.27 2.39 -0.33
CA SER A 379 -20.37 1.47 -0.59
C SER A 379 -21.34 2.04 -1.63
N LEU A 380 -22.00 1.16 -2.35
CA LEU A 380 -23.09 1.47 -3.26
C LEU A 380 -24.22 0.48 -3.04
N GLN A 381 -25.44 0.97 -2.82
CA GLN A 381 -26.65 0.17 -2.66
C GLN A 381 -27.75 0.73 -3.53
N THR A 382 -28.36 -0.09 -4.37
CA THR A 382 -29.45 0.31 -5.28
C THR A 382 -30.82 0.20 -4.58
N SER A 383 -31.71 1.12 -4.89
CA SER A 383 -33.11 1.07 -4.45
C SER A 383 -33.84 -0.15 -5.09
N PRO A 384 -34.73 -0.84 -4.34
CA PRO A 384 -35.52 -1.93 -4.89
C PRO A 384 -36.68 -1.48 -5.78
N THR A 385 -37.02 -0.19 -5.81
CA THR A 385 -38.23 0.33 -6.49
C THR A 385 -37.95 1.40 -7.52
N ALA A 386 -36.77 2.03 -7.52
CA ALA A 386 -36.44 3.15 -8.39
C ALA A 386 -34.97 3.08 -8.88
N ALA A 387 -34.65 3.79 -9.96
CA ALA A 387 -33.29 3.94 -10.43
C ALA A 387 -32.51 4.92 -9.57
N GLN A 388 -32.34 4.59 -8.28
CA GLN A 388 -31.61 5.37 -7.28
C GLN A 388 -30.59 4.51 -6.57
N ALA A 389 -29.54 5.14 -6.07
CA ALA A 389 -28.52 4.48 -5.25
C ALA A 389 -28.15 5.30 -4.03
N ALA A 390 -27.95 4.62 -2.90
CA ALA A 390 -27.32 5.17 -1.72
C ALA A 390 -25.82 4.87 -1.74
N LEU A 391 -25.00 5.88 -1.47
CA LEU A 391 -23.55 5.77 -1.47
C LEU A 391 -22.97 6.33 -0.18
N THR A 392 -21.98 5.66 0.38
CA THR A 392 -21.12 6.22 1.42
C THR A 392 -19.74 6.57 0.84
N THR A 393 -19.11 7.63 1.36
CA THR A 393 -17.81 8.06 0.86
C THR A 393 -16.76 8.15 1.96
N SER A 394 -15.50 8.25 1.57
CA SER A 394 -14.37 8.47 2.50
C SER A 394 -14.43 9.81 3.23
N ARG A 395 -15.38 10.68 2.91
CA ARG A 395 -15.66 11.92 3.64
C ARG A 395 -16.63 11.75 4.80
N LEU A 396 -16.96 10.48 5.11
CA LEU A 396 -17.83 10.12 6.22
C LEU A 396 -19.28 10.62 6.04
N ASP A 397 -19.74 10.61 4.81
CA ASP A 397 -21.07 11.08 4.42
C ASP A 397 -21.87 10.01 3.67
N LEU A 398 -23.19 10.21 3.63
CA LEU A 398 -24.17 9.37 2.96
C LEU A 398 -24.90 10.20 1.92
N TRP A 399 -24.96 9.70 0.69
CA TRP A 399 -25.56 10.35 -0.46
C TRP A 399 -26.67 9.50 -1.07
N LEU A 400 -27.68 10.14 -1.60
CA LEU A 400 -28.63 9.55 -2.53
C LEU A 400 -28.38 10.12 -3.92
N VAL A 401 -28.28 9.24 -4.91
CA VAL A 401 -28.04 9.59 -6.30
C VAL A 401 -29.15 9.03 -7.15
N ASP A 402 -29.68 9.85 -8.03
CA ASP A 402 -30.59 9.44 -9.11
C ASP A 402 -29.76 8.91 -10.28
N LEU A 403 -29.97 7.65 -10.67
CA LEU A 403 -29.19 6.98 -11.69
C LEU A 403 -29.70 7.25 -13.13
N GLU A 404 -30.79 8.03 -13.28
CA GLU A 404 -31.24 8.51 -14.59
C GLU A 404 -30.68 9.89 -14.91
N SER A 405 -30.75 10.82 -13.94
CA SER A 405 -30.30 12.20 -14.14
C SER A 405 -28.84 12.43 -13.72
N GLY A 406 -28.32 11.64 -12.78
CA GLY A 406 -27.05 11.88 -12.12
C GLY A 406 -27.13 12.88 -10.96
N ASP A 407 -28.32 13.40 -10.64
CA ASP A 407 -28.50 14.31 -9.52
C ASP A 407 -28.17 13.61 -8.19
N SER A 408 -27.47 14.31 -7.33
CA SER A 408 -27.09 13.77 -6.04
C SER A 408 -27.42 14.72 -4.89
N ARG A 409 -27.84 14.17 -3.76
CA ARG A 409 -28.06 14.94 -2.53
C ARG A 409 -27.48 14.23 -1.34
N ARG A 410 -26.85 14.96 -0.45
CA ARG A 410 -26.36 14.44 0.82
C ARG A 410 -27.53 14.21 1.77
N LEU A 411 -27.60 13.00 2.34
CA LEU A 411 -28.63 12.61 3.29
C LEU A 411 -28.15 12.83 4.74
N ASP A 412 -26.91 12.47 5.02
CA ASP A 412 -26.32 12.53 6.35
C ASP A 412 -24.80 12.66 6.28
N ASP A 413 -24.17 13.07 7.38
CA ASP A 413 -22.73 13.08 7.58
C ASP A 413 -22.38 12.71 9.03
N ASN A 414 -21.11 12.34 9.24
CA ASN A 414 -20.67 11.95 10.57
C ASN A 414 -19.22 12.40 10.85
N PRO A 415 -19.03 13.41 11.72
CA PRO A 415 -17.69 13.88 12.04
C PRO A 415 -16.85 12.89 12.88
N PHE A 416 -17.50 11.87 13.47
CA PHE A 416 -16.84 10.94 14.40
C PHE A 416 -16.36 9.64 13.77
N GLY A 417 -16.86 9.28 12.58
CA GLY A 417 -16.51 8.02 11.96
C GLY A 417 -17.41 7.64 10.78
N GLU A 418 -17.28 6.43 10.32
CA GLU A 418 -17.93 5.96 9.10
C GLU A 418 -19.45 5.76 9.28
N ILE A 419 -20.16 6.04 8.20
CA ILE A 419 -21.53 5.57 7.95
C ILE A 419 -21.39 4.30 7.10
N GLN A 420 -21.99 3.21 7.55
CA GLN A 420 -21.79 1.90 6.91
C GLN A 420 -23.12 1.18 6.66
N GLU A 421 -23.08 0.24 5.72
CA GLU A 421 -24.13 -0.73 5.45
C GLU A 421 -25.52 -0.10 5.18
N PRO A 422 -25.62 0.90 4.28
CA PRO A 422 -26.94 1.45 3.94
C PRO A 422 -27.80 0.37 3.29
N THR A 423 -29.07 0.27 3.71
CA THR A 423 -30.06 -0.64 3.14
C THR A 423 -31.41 0.04 2.98
N PHE A 424 -32.02 -0.13 1.80
CA PHE A 424 -33.36 0.41 1.53
C PHE A 424 -34.45 -0.47 2.15
N SER A 425 -35.53 0.16 2.60
CA SER A 425 -36.78 -0.56 2.86
C SER A 425 -37.35 -1.16 1.57
N PRO A 426 -38.14 -2.24 1.62
CA PRO A 426 -38.73 -2.87 0.44
C PRO A 426 -39.58 -1.95 -0.43
N ASP A 427 -40.22 -0.95 0.19
CA ASP A 427 -41.01 0.07 -0.51
C ASP A 427 -40.19 1.25 -1.05
N GLY A 428 -38.87 1.26 -0.77
CA GLY A 428 -37.93 2.27 -1.22
C GLY A 428 -38.10 3.65 -0.56
N GLN A 429 -38.88 3.76 0.56
CA GLN A 429 -39.14 5.05 1.21
C GLN A 429 -38.15 5.38 2.32
N TRP A 430 -37.53 4.36 2.91
CA TRP A 430 -36.59 4.50 4.01
C TRP A 430 -35.22 3.94 3.67
N LEU A 431 -34.20 4.49 4.30
CA LEU A 431 -32.85 3.98 4.28
C LEU A 431 -32.39 3.76 5.72
N ALA A 432 -32.03 2.52 6.06
CA ALA A 432 -31.39 2.18 7.33
C ALA A 432 -29.88 2.09 7.12
N TYR A 433 -29.10 2.52 8.11
CA TYR A 433 -27.64 2.45 8.08
C TYR A 433 -27.06 2.46 9.49
N SER A 434 -25.83 1.99 9.64
CA SER A 434 -25.11 2.11 10.91
C SER A 434 -24.22 3.34 10.91
N LYS A 435 -24.24 4.09 12.02
CA LYS A 435 -23.50 5.34 12.21
C LYS A 435 -22.74 5.32 13.53
N GLN A 436 -21.47 5.63 13.48
CA GLN A 436 -20.62 5.70 14.66
C GLN A 436 -20.98 6.93 15.50
N LEU A 437 -21.20 6.74 16.80
CA LEU A 437 -21.51 7.82 17.74
C LEU A 437 -20.24 8.33 18.46
N ASN A 438 -19.34 7.42 18.76
CA ASN A 438 -18.04 7.65 19.37
C ASN A 438 -17.15 6.42 19.11
N GLU A 439 -15.95 6.37 19.68
CA GLU A 439 -15.00 5.29 19.46
C GLU A 439 -15.55 3.89 19.80
N ASN A 440 -16.46 3.79 20.77
CA ASN A 440 -16.95 2.53 21.32
C ASN A 440 -18.44 2.26 21.06
N GLN A 441 -19.12 3.15 20.36
CA GLN A 441 -20.56 3.01 20.11
C GLN A 441 -20.93 3.31 18.67
N ARG A 442 -21.81 2.47 18.13
CA ARG A 442 -22.43 2.61 16.81
C ARG A 442 -23.90 2.28 16.93
N ALA A 443 -24.76 3.12 16.36
CA ALA A 443 -26.21 2.95 16.36
C ALA A 443 -26.77 2.75 14.96
N ILE A 444 -27.96 2.18 14.87
CA ILE A 444 -28.76 2.15 13.64
C ILE A 444 -29.56 3.46 13.54
N PHE A 445 -29.49 4.06 12.35
CA PHE A 445 -30.25 5.24 11.97
C PHE A 445 -31.21 4.92 10.83
N LEU A 446 -32.30 5.66 10.76
CA LEU A 446 -33.30 5.62 9.70
C LEU A 446 -33.41 6.99 9.05
N CYS A 447 -33.31 7.07 7.75
CA CYS A 447 -33.59 8.28 6.98
C CYS A 447 -34.85 8.10 6.15
N GLU A 448 -35.83 8.97 6.34
CA GLU A 448 -36.99 9.08 5.42
C GLU A 448 -36.53 9.77 4.13
N LEU A 449 -36.57 9.07 3.01
CA LEU A 449 -35.97 9.58 1.77
C LEU A 449 -36.75 10.77 1.18
N ARG A 450 -38.05 10.88 1.44
CA ARG A 450 -38.85 11.98 0.93
C ARG A 450 -38.52 13.31 1.64
N SER A 451 -38.51 13.30 2.98
CA SER A 451 -38.26 14.49 3.79
C SER A 451 -36.78 14.76 4.05
N GLY A 452 -35.90 13.72 3.94
CA GLY A 452 -34.54 13.76 4.38
C GLY A 452 -34.34 13.74 5.90
N THR A 453 -35.43 13.46 6.66
CA THR A 453 -35.37 13.44 8.13
C THR A 453 -34.66 12.18 8.62
N VAL A 454 -33.69 12.36 9.52
CA VAL A 454 -32.88 11.27 10.08
C VAL A 454 -33.28 11.04 11.54
N HIS A 455 -33.50 9.77 11.88
CA HIS A 455 -33.85 9.31 13.23
C HIS A 455 -32.86 8.26 13.72
N GLN A 456 -32.42 8.37 14.96
CA GLN A 456 -31.68 7.29 15.61
C GLN A 456 -32.66 6.20 16.05
N ALA A 457 -32.53 4.99 15.53
CA ALA A 457 -33.44 3.88 15.79
C ALA A 457 -33.05 3.04 17.00
N THR A 458 -31.77 2.98 17.36
CA THR A 458 -31.28 2.16 18.47
C THR A 458 -30.47 2.96 19.49
N ALA A 459 -30.47 2.50 20.75
CA ALA A 459 -29.58 2.99 21.80
C ALA A 459 -28.57 1.90 22.14
N PRO A 460 -27.37 1.92 21.51
CA PRO A 460 -26.43 0.83 21.59
C PRO A 460 -25.71 0.77 22.93
N ILE A 461 -25.35 -0.45 23.38
CA ILE A 461 -24.36 -0.64 24.46
C ILE A 461 -22.95 -0.49 23.86
N LEU A 462 -22.68 -1.17 22.75
CA LEU A 462 -21.45 -1.09 21.98
C LEU A 462 -21.77 -0.80 20.50
N PHE A 463 -21.74 -1.81 19.63
CA PHE A 463 -21.95 -1.65 18.21
C PHE A 463 -23.24 -2.32 17.76
N ASP A 464 -24.16 -1.55 17.19
CA ASP A 464 -25.28 -2.03 16.40
C ASP A 464 -24.94 -1.83 14.92
N PHE A 465 -25.04 -2.90 14.09
CA PHE A 465 -24.58 -2.91 12.70
C PHE A 465 -25.39 -3.88 11.84
N ALA A 466 -25.10 -3.92 10.53
CA ALA A 466 -25.76 -4.77 9.54
C ALA A 466 -27.30 -4.69 9.58
N PRO A 467 -27.89 -3.50 9.42
CA PRO A 467 -29.36 -3.40 9.37
C PRO A 467 -29.89 -4.10 8.12
N SER A 468 -31.03 -4.79 8.26
CA SER A 468 -31.73 -5.47 7.17
C SER A 468 -33.23 -5.45 7.40
N PHE A 469 -33.99 -4.99 6.42
CA PHE A 469 -35.44 -5.06 6.46
C PHE A 469 -35.91 -6.49 6.12
N ASP A 470 -37.02 -6.90 6.71
CA ASP A 470 -37.74 -8.06 6.23
C ASP A 470 -38.39 -7.77 4.87
N PRO A 471 -38.70 -8.79 4.06
CA PRO A 471 -39.29 -8.59 2.73
C PRO A 471 -40.61 -7.85 2.72
N ASP A 472 -41.42 -7.95 3.82
CA ASP A 472 -42.70 -7.27 3.95
C ASP A 472 -42.59 -5.85 4.55
N GLY A 473 -41.35 -5.44 4.94
CA GLY A 473 -41.07 -4.14 5.52
C GLY A 473 -41.64 -3.90 6.91
N ARG A 474 -42.02 -4.97 7.63
CA ARG A 474 -42.62 -4.85 8.98
C ARG A 474 -41.58 -4.77 10.09
N TYR A 475 -40.39 -5.35 9.86
CA TYR A 475 -39.34 -5.44 10.85
C TYR A 475 -38.00 -4.96 10.25
N LEU A 476 -37.21 -4.34 11.12
CA LEU A 476 -35.82 -4.06 10.87
C LEU A 476 -34.96 -4.93 11.78
N TYR A 477 -34.17 -5.82 11.20
CA TYR A 477 -33.19 -6.66 11.90
C TYR A 477 -31.85 -5.96 11.91
N PHE A 478 -31.05 -6.20 12.94
CA PHE A 478 -29.67 -5.74 13.02
C PHE A 478 -28.87 -6.66 13.94
N LEU A 479 -27.57 -6.65 13.79
CA LEU A 479 -26.65 -7.32 14.70
C LEU A 479 -26.22 -6.34 15.79
N SER A 480 -26.01 -6.84 17.01
CA SER A 480 -25.64 -6.01 18.14
C SER A 480 -24.58 -6.68 19.01
N MET A 481 -23.47 -5.98 19.22
CA MET A 481 -22.46 -6.37 20.18
C MET A 481 -22.89 -5.90 21.57
N ARG A 482 -23.10 -6.82 22.50
CA ARG A 482 -23.62 -6.54 23.85
C ARG A 482 -22.60 -6.80 24.96
N VAL A 483 -21.56 -7.57 24.66
CA VAL A 483 -20.56 -7.97 25.63
C VAL A 483 -19.20 -7.55 25.10
N LEU A 484 -18.45 -6.83 25.94
CA LEU A 484 -17.05 -6.55 25.70
C LEU A 484 -16.23 -7.78 26.09
N ASN A 485 -15.66 -8.46 25.13
CA ASN A 485 -14.78 -9.59 25.35
C ASN A 485 -13.43 -9.32 24.64
N PRO A 486 -12.55 -8.50 25.24
CA PRO A 486 -11.30 -8.12 24.60
C PRO A 486 -10.38 -9.34 24.49
N VAL A 487 -10.06 -9.69 23.25
CA VAL A 487 -9.13 -10.81 22.94
C VAL A 487 -7.73 -10.26 22.65
N ASP A 488 -7.64 -8.94 22.42
CA ASP A 488 -6.43 -8.20 22.06
C ASP A 488 -6.61 -6.69 22.35
N ASP A 489 -5.59 -5.87 22.14
CA ASP A 489 -5.59 -4.40 22.34
C ASP A 489 -6.49 -3.63 21.35
N ALA A 490 -7.45 -4.29 20.72
CA ALA A 490 -8.37 -3.67 19.76
C ALA A 490 -9.38 -2.71 20.40
N VAL A 491 -9.51 -2.72 21.73
CA VAL A 491 -10.27 -1.72 22.47
C VAL A 491 -9.31 -0.67 23.02
N GLN A 492 -9.12 0.39 22.26
CA GLN A 492 -8.55 1.60 22.81
C GLN A 492 -9.54 2.17 23.81
N LEU A 493 -9.22 2.11 25.09
CA LEU A 493 -9.94 2.89 26.08
C LEU A 493 -9.81 4.35 25.64
N ALA A 494 -10.94 4.97 25.34
CA ALA A 494 -10.99 6.39 25.06
C ALA A 494 -10.42 7.15 26.26
N GLY A 495 -9.13 7.38 26.22
CA GLY A 495 -8.50 8.38 27.03
C GLY A 495 -8.99 9.71 26.51
N GLY A 496 -10.15 10.17 26.96
CA GLY A 496 -10.60 11.50 26.71
C GLY A 496 -9.51 12.46 27.12
N VAL A 497 -8.82 13.03 26.15
CA VAL A 497 -8.09 14.26 26.36
C VAL A 497 -9.16 15.34 26.29
N PRO A 498 -9.49 16.03 27.41
CA PRO A 498 -10.33 17.21 27.32
C PRO A 498 -9.61 18.24 26.46
N ALA A 499 -10.37 18.90 25.63
CA ALA A 499 -9.94 19.96 24.72
C ALA A 499 -9.13 21.05 25.39
#